data_6474be15a9264b03f0085cbe60d08597
#
_entry.id   6474be15a9264b03f0085cbe60d08597
#
_cell.length_a   1.000
_cell.length_b   1.000
_cell.length_c   1.000
_cell.angle_alpha   90.00
_cell.angle_beta   90.00
_cell.angle_gamma   90.00
#
_symmetry.space_group_name_H-M   'P 1'
#
loop_
_entity.id
_entity.type
_entity.pdbx_description
1 polymer ?
#
loop_
_entity_poly.entity_id
_entity_poly.type
_entity_poly.pdbx_seq_one_letter_code
_entity_poly.pdbx_strand_id
1 'polypeptide(L)'
;MVLSLAGHASAKVIEKGAFHDEFSDRIGNFCDVSGLTVRADVTVDGSFAIRTHGADQLPYYQSHTSVRVVYTNVATNQYVTEVTRVMEKDLRVTDNGDGTLTILVLATGPSSVYDESGKAIARNPGQFRYEILLDNGGTPSDPSDDEFLKFLGVVKESTGRTDDFCAAVVPAIS
;
A
#
# COMPACT_ATOMS: atom_id res chain seq x y z
N MET A 1 23.94 -26.71 37.18
CA MET A 1 23.23 -26.77 35.88
C MET A 1 22.10 -25.79 35.98
N VAL A 2 22.27 -24.55 35.42
CA VAL A 2 21.24 -23.52 35.47
C VAL A 2 20.47 -23.60 34.16
N LEU A 3 19.20 -24.09 34.20
CA LEU A 3 18.29 -23.97 33.05
C LEU A 3 17.90 -22.50 32.89
N SER A 4 18.45 -21.85 31.84
CA SER A 4 17.98 -20.60 31.38
C SER A 4 16.63 -20.83 30.69
N LEU A 5 15.54 -20.43 31.32
CA LEU A 5 14.22 -20.29 30.68
C LEU A 5 14.32 -19.10 29.73
N ALA A 6 14.55 -19.37 28.45
CA ALA A 6 14.39 -18.39 27.41
C ALA A 6 12.90 -17.99 27.38
N GLY A 7 12.57 -16.82 27.92
CA GLY A 7 11.25 -16.25 27.82
C GLY A 7 10.90 -16.08 26.33
N HIS A 8 9.85 -16.73 25.88
CA HIS A 8 9.33 -16.53 24.53
C HIS A 8 8.68 -15.14 24.51
N ALA A 9 9.27 -14.21 23.79
CA ALA A 9 8.64 -12.94 23.50
C ALA A 9 7.38 -13.22 22.64
N SER A 10 6.21 -13.09 23.25
CA SER A 10 4.94 -13.29 22.56
C SER A 10 4.58 -11.99 21.83
N ALA A 11 4.29 -12.07 20.54
CA ALA A 11 3.75 -10.96 19.79
C ALA A 11 2.42 -10.49 20.40
N LYS A 12 2.35 -9.25 20.83
CA LYS A 12 1.16 -8.64 21.41
C LYS A 12 0.53 -7.67 20.39
N VAL A 13 -0.77 -7.76 20.19
CA VAL A 13 -1.50 -6.77 19.42
C VAL A 13 -1.57 -5.48 20.24
N ILE A 14 -1.04 -4.38 19.69
CA ILE A 14 -1.12 -3.03 20.27
C ILE A 14 -2.41 -2.37 19.79
N GLU A 15 -2.63 -2.40 18.46
CA GLU A 15 -3.75 -1.75 17.82
C GLU A 15 -4.24 -2.58 16.64
N LYS A 16 -5.51 -2.42 16.29
CA LYS A 16 -6.12 -2.95 15.08
C LYS A 16 -7.34 -2.12 14.72
N GLY A 17 -7.62 -2.02 13.43
CA GLY A 17 -8.77 -1.29 12.95
C GLY A 17 -9.16 -1.68 11.54
N ALA A 18 -10.26 -1.09 11.09
CA ALA A 18 -10.71 -1.10 9.72
C ALA A 18 -11.01 0.33 9.28
N PHE A 19 -10.87 0.59 8.00
CA PHE A 19 -11.18 1.90 7.43
C PHE A 19 -11.93 1.71 6.11
N HIS A 20 -12.75 2.70 5.80
CA HIS A 20 -13.47 2.83 4.55
C HIS A 20 -13.41 4.28 4.12
N ASP A 21 -13.13 4.53 2.84
CA ASP A 21 -13.10 5.87 2.27
C ASP A 21 -13.65 5.87 0.85
N GLU A 22 -14.38 6.93 0.49
CA GLU A 22 -14.92 7.15 -0.84
C GLU A 22 -14.71 8.59 -1.26
N PHE A 23 -14.16 8.78 -2.45
CA PHE A 23 -14.00 10.12 -3.02
C PHE A 23 -13.98 10.06 -4.54
N SER A 24 -14.16 11.24 -5.15
CA SER A 24 -14.09 11.40 -6.61
C SER A 24 -13.17 12.56 -6.95
N ASP A 25 -12.41 12.40 -8.04
CA ASP A 25 -11.55 13.43 -8.58
C ASP A 25 -11.68 13.52 -10.11
N ARG A 26 -11.25 14.65 -10.70
CA ARG A 26 -11.17 14.84 -12.14
C ARG A 26 -9.73 15.02 -12.57
N ILE A 27 -9.30 14.17 -13.50
CA ILE A 27 -7.94 14.14 -14.02
C ILE A 27 -7.99 14.62 -15.48
N GLY A 28 -7.46 15.80 -15.72
CA GLY A 28 -7.29 16.34 -17.10
C GLY A 28 -6.03 15.80 -17.75
N ASN A 29 -6.02 15.71 -19.08
CA ASN A 29 -4.92 15.12 -19.87
C ASN A 29 -4.51 13.74 -19.35
N PHE A 30 -5.49 12.92 -19.01
CA PHE A 30 -5.29 11.59 -18.46
C PHE A 30 -4.38 10.76 -19.35
N CYS A 31 -3.39 10.10 -18.76
CA CYS A 31 -2.35 9.35 -19.49
C CYS A 31 -1.62 10.22 -20.56
N ASP A 32 -1.39 11.49 -20.29
CA ASP A 32 -0.76 12.45 -21.20
C ASP A 32 -1.50 12.66 -22.54
N VAL A 33 -2.76 12.21 -22.63
CA VAL A 33 -3.61 12.43 -23.80
C VAL A 33 -4.29 13.78 -23.70
N SER A 34 -3.90 14.71 -24.60
CA SER A 34 -4.45 16.07 -24.63
C SER A 34 -5.97 16.07 -24.79
N GLY A 35 -6.66 16.74 -23.89
CA GLY A 35 -8.11 16.88 -23.89
C GLY A 35 -8.88 15.69 -23.31
N LEU A 36 -8.23 14.57 -23.01
CA LEU A 36 -8.88 13.47 -22.33
C LEU A 36 -9.06 13.82 -20.83
N THR A 37 -10.30 14.01 -20.42
CA THR A 37 -10.65 14.23 -19.01
C THR A 37 -11.40 13.02 -18.47
N VAL A 38 -10.92 12.49 -17.37
CA VAL A 38 -11.50 11.33 -16.70
C VAL A 38 -11.96 11.72 -15.30
N ARG A 39 -13.15 11.24 -14.91
CA ARG A 39 -13.56 11.21 -13.51
C ARG A 39 -13.12 9.88 -12.91
N ALA A 40 -12.38 9.93 -11.81
CA ALA A 40 -11.98 8.78 -11.02
C ALA A 40 -12.86 8.70 -9.76
N ASP A 41 -13.73 7.69 -9.68
CA ASP A 41 -14.51 7.40 -8.49
C ASP A 41 -13.78 6.29 -7.72
N VAL A 42 -13.32 6.61 -6.52
CA VAL A 42 -12.43 5.75 -5.71
C VAL A 42 -13.17 5.24 -4.48
N THR A 43 -13.08 3.95 -4.24
CA THR A 43 -13.50 3.29 -2.99
C THR A 43 -12.30 2.56 -2.40
N VAL A 44 -12.02 2.79 -1.13
CA VAL A 44 -10.93 2.16 -0.39
C VAL A 44 -11.51 1.44 0.82
N ASP A 45 -11.26 0.15 0.93
CA ASP A 45 -11.59 -0.66 2.09
C ASP A 45 -10.33 -1.28 2.64
N GLY A 46 -10.14 -1.24 3.95
CA GLY A 46 -8.96 -1.83 4.53
C GLY A 46 -9.10 -2.22 5.99
N SER A 47 -8.11 -2.98 6.43
CA SER A 47 -7.92 -3.31 7.83
C SER A 47 -6.43 -3.33 8.14
N PHE A 48 -6.09 -3.02 9.38
CA PHE A 48 -4.71 -3.03 9.85
C PHE A 48 -4.57 -3.64 11.24
N ALA A 49 -3.37 -4.04 11.57
CA ALA A 49 -2.97 -4.42 12.91
C ALA A 49 -1.51 -4.03 13.16
N ILE A 50 -1.24 -3.53 14.36
CA ILE A 50 0.09 -3.26 14.88
C ILE A 50 0.37 -4.28 15.99
N ARG A 51 1.53 -4.93 15.91
CA ARG A 51 1.94 -5.93 16.89
C ARG A 51 3.38 -5.70 17.31
N THR A 52 3.69 -5.97 18.58
CA THR A 52 5.08 -5.99 19.01
C THR A 52 5.79 -7.24 18.53
N HIS A 53 7.07 -7.10 18.18
CA HIS A 53 7.95 -8.21 17.84
C HIS A 53 9.33 -8.06 18.46
N GLY A 54 9.99 -9.22 18.64
CA GLY A 54 11.38 -9.27 19.10
C GLY A 54 11.52 -9.01 20.61
N ALA A 55 12.78 -8.97 21.07
CA ALA A 55 13.12 -8.68 22.46
C ALA A 55 12.87 -7.21 22.82
N ASP A 56 13.04 -6.33 21.85
CA ASP A 56 12.90 -4.87 22.01
C ASP A 56 11.45 -4.40 21.92
N GLN A 57 10.51 -5.34 21.67
CA GLN A 57 9.07 -5.07 21.58
C GLN A 57 8.70 -3.95 20.61
N LEU A 58 9.45 -3.81 19.52
CA LEU A 58 9.18 -2.81 18.49
C LEU A 58 7.84 -3.07 17.79
N PRO A 59 7.08 -2.01 17.41
CA PRO A 59 5.83 -2.14 16.68
C PRO A 59 6.07 -2.53 15.22
N TYR A 60 5.27 -3.47 14.73
CA TYR A 60 5.24 -3.92 13.34
C TYR A 60 3.82 -3.75 12.80
N TYR A 61 3.69 -2.99 11.74
CA TYR A 61 2.44 -2.75 11.04
C TYR A 61 2.18 -3.82 9.97
N GLN A 62 0.91 -4.17 9.83
CA GLN A 62 0.41 -4.95 8.70
C GLN A 62 -0.97 -4.44 8.29
N SER A 63 -1.19 -4.25 6.98
CA SER A 63 -2.49 -3.92 6.44
C SER A 63 -2.91 -4.83 5.28
N HIS A 64 -4.21 -4.88 5.06
CA HIS A 64 -4.86 -5.41 3.86
C HIS A 64 -5.79 -4.34 3.33
N THR A 65 -5.54 -3.89 2.10
CA THR A 65 -6.29 -2.82 1.47
C THR A 65 -6.84 -3.28 0.12
N SER A 66 -8.10 -3.02 -0.13
CA SER A 66 -8.75 -3.16 -1.42
C SER A 66 -9.11 -1.78 -1.94
N VAL A 67 -8.63 -1.44 -3.12
CA VAL A 67 -8.93 -0.18 -3.81
C VAL A 67 -9.67 -0.51 -5.09
N ARG A 68 -10.81 0.13 -5.30
CA ARG A 68 -11.56 0.09 -6.54
C ARG A 68 -11.63 1.50 -7.11
N VAL A 69 -11.19 1.67 -8.35
CA VAL A 69 -11.28 2.94 -9.06
C VAL A 69 -12.08 2.73 -10.34
N VAL A 70 -13.09 3.56 -10.56
CA VAL A 70 -13.81 3.63 -11.83
C VAL A 70 -13.35 4.89 -12.55
N TYR A 71 -12.64 4.69 -13.66
CA TYR A 71 -12.19 5.77 -14.53
C TYR A 71 -13.20 5.97 -15.65
N THR A 72 -13.97 7.06 -15.60
CA THR A 72 -14.99 7.38 -16.59
C THR A 72 -14.54 8.56 -17.45
N ASN A 73 -14.47 8.37 -18.76
CA ASN A 73 -14.28 9.48 -19.70
C ASN A 73 -15.49 10.42 -19.65
N VAL A 74 -15.24 11.67 -19.28
CA VAL A 74 -16.32 12.67 -19.07
C VAL A 74 -17.08 13.02 -20.37
N ALA A 75 -16.44 12.86 -21.54
CA ALA A 75 -17.02 13.18 -22.84
C ALA A 75 -17.90 12.04 -23.41
N THR A 76 -17.47 10.78 -23.23
CA THR A 76 -18.12 9.63 -23.85
C THR A 76 -18.94 8.78 -22.87
N ASN A 77 -18.69 8.92 -21.56
CA ASN A 77 -19.17 8.09 -20.46
C ASN A 77 -18.65 6.63 -20.50
N GLN A 78 -17.74 6.28 -21.39
CA GLN A 78 -17.06 4.99 -21.37
C GLN A 78 -16.18 4.89 -20.13
N TYR A 79 -16.09 3.70 -19.54
CA TYR A 79 -15.33 3.53 -18.31
C TYR A 79 -14.53 2.23 -18.28
N VAL A 80 -13.56 2.22 -17.41
CA VAL A 80 -12.86 1.00 -16.97
C VAL A 80 -12.85 0.94 -15.46
N THR A 81 -12.69 -0.25 -14.90
CA THR A 81 -12.57 -0.45 -13.46
C THR A 81 -11.23 -1.04 -13.12
N GLU A 82 -10.45 -0.36 -12.30
CA GLU A 82 -9.26 -0.94 -11.66
C GLU A 82 -9.61 -1.50 -10.29
N VAL A 83 -9.13 -2.71 -10.01
CA VAL A 83 -9.24 -3.35 -8.69
C VAL A 83 -7.83 -3.73 -8.24
N THR A 84 -7.39 -3.13 -7.15
CA THR A 84 -6.12 -3.41 -6.50
C THR A 84 -6.39 -4.02 -5.12
N ARG A 85 -5.68 -5.10 -4.80
CA ARG A 85 -5.66 -5.69 -3.46
C ARG A 85 -4.22 -5.79 -3.03
N VAL A 86 -3.86 -5.03 -2.01
CA VAL A 86 -2.49 -4.99 -1.51
C VAL A 86 -2.45 -5.40 -0.04
N MET A 87 -1.46 -6.21 0.30
CA MET A 87 -1.02 -6.42 1.68
C MET A 87 0.31 -5.72 1.85
N GLU A 88 0.39 -4.86 2.85
CA GLU A 88 1.64 -4.28 3.30
C GLU A 88 1.97 -4.81 4.68
N LYS A 89 3.24 -5.09 4.90
CA LYS A 89 3.73 -5.45 6.23
C LYS A 89 5.17 -5.07 6.44
N ASP A 90 5.49 -4.71 7.65
CA ASP A 90 6.86 -4.50 8.08
C ASP A 90 7.60 -5.83 8.15
N LEU A 91 8.71 -5.92 7.44
CA LEU A 91 9.62 -7.06 7.49
C LEU A 91 10.68 -6.87 8.56
N ARG A 92 11.10 -5.63 8.78
CA ARG A 92 12.09 -5.26 9.77
C ARG A 92 11.84 -3.82 10.21
N VAL A 93 11.85 -3.62 11.52
CA VAL A 93 11.90 -2.31 12.16
C VAL A 93 13.23 -2.20 12.87
N THR A 94 13.95 -1.12 12.62
CA THR A 94 15.26 -0.84 13.20
C THR A 94 15.21 0.48 13.93
N ASP A 95 15.44 0.45 15.24
CA ASP A 95 15.69 1.67 16.01
C ASP A 95 17.12 2.16 15.70
N ASN A 96 17.23 3.37 15.18
CA ASN A 96 18.50 3.97 14.81
C ASN A 96 19.25 4.58 16.02
N GLY A 97 18.58 4.69 17.17
CA GLY A 97 19.14 5.23 18.40
C GLY A 97 19.29 6.77 18.41
N ASP A 98 18.73 7.44 17.42
CA ASP A 98 18.76 8.91 17.25
C ASP A 98 17.35 9.54 17.27
N GLY A 99 16.34 8.78 17.72
CA GLY A 99 14.94 9.21 17.71
C GLY A 99 14.21 8.81 16.42
N THR A 100 14.86 8.00 15.55
CA THR A 100 14.22 7.56 14.30
C THR A 100 14.16 6.04 14.18
N LEU A 101 13.18 5.56 13.37
CA LEU A 101 13.03 4.17 12.97
C LEU A 101 13.24 4.03 11.47
N THR A 102 14.04 3.05 11.04
CA THR A 102 14.07 2.60 9.65
C THR A 102 13.22 1.35 9.51
N ILE A 103 12.20 1.40 8.63
CA ILE A 103 11.28 0.29 8.41
C ILE A 103 11.45 -0.25 6.99
N LEU A 104 11.74 -1.55 6.88
CA LEU A 104 11.69 -2.28 5.62
C LEU A 104 10.28 -2.85 5.44
N VAL A 105 9.57 -2.36 4.43
CA VAL A 105 8.18 -2.73 4.12
C VAL A 105 8.15 -3.69 2.92
N LEU A 106 7.30 -4.71 3.00
CA LEU A 106 6.87 -5.52 1.88
C LEU A 106 5.48 -5.08 1.46
N ALA A 107 5.31 -4.67 0.20
CA ALA A 107 4.02 -4.51 -0.44
C ALA A 107 3.83 -5.63 -1.48
N THR A 108 2.70 -6.32 -1.43
CA THR A 108 2.38 -7.42 -2.35
C THR A 108 0.89 -7.50 -2.63
N GLY A 109 0.55 -7.80 -3.88
CA GLY A 109 -0.83 -8.00 -4.29
C GLY A 109 -1.06 -7.75 -5.78
N PRO A 110 -2.21 -8.18 -6.31
CA PRO A 110 -2.60 -7.93 -7.69
C PRO A 110 -3.27 -6.57 -7.85
N SER A 111 -2.97 -5.90 -8.98
CA SER A 111 -3.83 -4.90 -9.59
C SER A 111 -4.31 -5.43 -10.93
N SER A 112 -5.56 -5.18 -11.29
CA SER A 112 -6.15 -5.57 -12.56
C SER A 112 -7.14 -4.51 -13.03
N VAL A 113 -7.10 -4.21 -14.32
CA VAL A 113 -8.04 -3.29 -14.97
C VAL A 113 -9.00 -4.09 -15.84
N TYR A 114 -10.27 -3.77 -15.74
CA TYR A 114 -11.37 -4.42 -16.46
C TYR A 114 -12.10 -3.40 -17.34
N ASP A 115 -12.44 -3.79 -18.57
CA ASP A 115 -13.33 -3.02 -19.43
C ASP A 115 -14.80 -3.14 -18.99
N GLU A 116 -15.70 -2.45 -19.67
CA GLU A 116 -17.16 -2.47 -19.38
C GLU A 116 -17.78 -3.86 -19.49
N SER A 117 -17.20 -4.76 -20.28
CA SER A 117 -17.66 -6.15 -20.39
C SER A 117 -17.20 -7.04 -19.23
N GLY A 118 -16.33 -6.51 -18.35
CA GLY A 118 -15.71 -7.25 -17.27
C GLY A 118 -14.48 -8.07 -17.69
N LYS A 119 -13.98 -7.86 -18.91
CA LYS A 119 -12.75 -8.51 -19.39
C LYS A 119 -11.52 -7.77 -18.83
N ALA A 120 -10.58 -8.52 -18.27
CA ALA A 120 -9.31 -7.93 -17.82
C ALA A 120 -8.46 -7.50 -19.02
N ILE A 121 -8.11 -6.21 -19.08
CA ILE A 121 -7.31 -5.57 -20.13
C ILE A 121 -5.89 -5.23 -19.70
N ALA A 122 -5.63 -5.09 -18.39
CA ALA A 122 -4.29 -4.97 -17.84
C ALA A 122 -4.18 -5.68 -16.50
N ARG A 123 -2.99 -6.17 -16.16
CA ARG A 123 -2.68 -6.82 -14.90
C ARG A 123 -1.28 -6.46 -14.43
N ASN A 124 -1.16 -6.23 -13.14
CA ASN A 124 0.09 -5.97 -12.45
C ASN A 124 0.15 -6.75 -11.13
N PRO A 125 0.29 -8.09 -11.17
CA PRO A 125 0.57 -8.85 -9.97
C PRO A 125 2.03 -8.64 -9.59
N GLY A 126 2.30 -8.22 -8.37
CA GLY A 126 3.68 -7.99 -8.00
C GLY A 126 3.90 -7.93 -6.50
N GLN A 127 5.16 -7.88 -6.16
CA GLN A 127 5.63 -7.52 -4.83
C GLN A 127 6.89 -6.69 -4.96
N PHE A 128 7.02 -5.68 -4.14
CA PHE A 128 8.24 -4.89 -4.01
C PHE A 128 8.55 -4.63 -2.53
N ARG A 129 9.77 -4.21 -2.27
CA ARG A 129 10.20 -3.83 -0.93
C ARG A 129 10.79 -2.45 -0.98
N TYR A 130 10.46 -1.67 0.02
CA TYR A 130 10.98 -0.31 0.15
C TYR A 130 11.29 0.00 1.61
N GLU A 131 12.09 1.03 1.82
CA GLU A 131 12.39 1.53 3.16
C GLU A 131 11.81 2.92 3.35
N ILE A 132 11.32 3.15 4.56
CA ILE A 132 10.86 4.43 5.06
C ILE A 132 11.58 4.79 6.35
N LEU A 133 11.64 6.08 6.63
CA LEU A 133 12.14 6.63 7.88
C LEU A 133 10.99 7.29 8.62
N LEU A 134 10.83 6.96 9.90
CA LEU A 134 9.90 7.60 10.82
C LEU A 134 10.68 8.32 11.92
N ASP A 135 10.12 9.42 12.46
CA ASP A 135 10.44 9.91 13.80
C ASP A 135 9.62 9.08 14.79
N ASN A 136 10.23 8.63 15.88
CA ASN A 136 9.58 7.76 16.86
C ASN A 136 9.09 8.53 18.10
N GLY A 137 8.98 9.85 18.02
CA GLY A 137 8.53 10.71 19.11
C GLY A 137 9.36 10.61 20.41
N GLY A 138 10.50 9.88 20.37
CA GLY A 138 11.33 9.53 21.51
C GLY A 138 10.91 8.23 22.22
N THR A 139 9.91 7.51 21.69
CA THR A 139 9.36 6.27 22.27
C THR A 139 9.27 5.13 21.25
N PRO A 140 10.38 4.44 20.91
CA PRO A 140 10.44 3.45 19.84
C PRO A 140 9.40 2.31 19.92
N SER A 141 8.79 2.08 21.08
CA SER A 141 7.80 1.02 21.31
C SER A 141 6.34 1.51 21.27
N ASP A 142 6.11 2.83 21.12
CA ASP A 142 4.78 3.43 21.03
C ASP A 142 4.54 4.03 19.65
N PRO A 143 3.79 3.36 18.76
CA PRO A 143 3.57 3.86 17.40
C PRO A 143 2.57 5.02 17.31
N SER A 144 2.00 5.47 18.43
CA SER A 144 0.98 6.53 18.43
C SER A 144 1.53 7.93 18.20
N ASP A 145 2.83 8.11 18.42
CA ASP A 145 3.57 9.37 18.21
C ASP A 145 4.57 9.29 17.03
N ASP A 146 4.58 8.18 16.28
CA ASP A 146 5.41 8.03 15.09
C ASP A 146 4.97 9.00 13.98
N GLU A 147 5.95 9.69 13.38
CA GLU A 147 5.72 10.60 12.26
C GLU A 147 6.53 10.16 11.03
N PHE A 148 5.87 10.11 9.86
CA PHE A 148 6.55 9.82 8.61
C PHE A 148 7.50 10.97 8.21
N LEU A 149 8.78 10.67 8.07
CA LEU A 149 9.78 11.65 7.66
C LEU A 149 10.05 11.59 6.14
N LYS A 150 10.37 10.40 5.62
CA LYS A 150 10.66 10.26 4.20
C LYS A 150 10.66 8.81 3.71
N PHE A 151 10.48 8.68 2.41
CA PHE A 151 10.75 7.47 1.65
C PHE A 151 12.25 7.35 1.37
N LEU A 152 12.88 6.24 1.76
CA LEU A 152 14.31 6.01 1.57
C LEU A 152 14.64 5.36 0.23
N GLY A 153 13.68 4.69 -0.38
CA GLY A 153 13.81 4.09 -1.71
C GLY A 153 13.34 2.65 -1.80
N VAL A 154 13.30 2.16 -3.05
CA VAL A 154 12.98 0.77 -3.34
C VAL A 154 14.23 -0.08 -3.13
N VAL A 155 14.11 -1.11 -2.28
CA VAL A 155 15.18 -2.08 -1.96
C VAL A 155 15.11 -3.29 -2.89
N LYS A 156 13.89 -3.64 -3.32
CA LYS A 156 13.65 -4.72 -4.26
C LYS A 156 12.50 -4.38 -5.17
N GLU A 157 12.80 -4.25 -6.46
CA GLU A 157 11.82 -4.02 -7.50
C GLU A 157 10.84 -5.19 -7.64
N SER A 158 9.66 -4.88 -8.20
CA SER A 158 8.68 -5.91 -8.53
C SER A 158 9.23 -6.82 -9.62
N THR A 159 9.03 -8.11 -9.40
CA THR A 159 9.32 -9.14 -10.40
C THR A 159 7.99 -9.77 -10.82
N GLY A 160 7.67 -9.72 -12.10
CA GLY A 160 6.43 -10.29 -12.61
C GLY A 160 5.91 -9.53 -13.81
N ARG A 161 4.69 -9.85 -14.21
CA ARG A 161 3.98 -9.16 -15.27
C ARG A 161 3.66 -7.74 -14.83
N THR A 162 3.97 -6.78 -15.67
CA THR A 162 3.57 -5.38 -15.52
C THR A 162 3.06 -4.90 -16.87
N ASP A 163 1.75 -4.82 -17.04
CA ASP A 163 1.14 -4.28 -18.24
C ASP A 163 1.14 -2.74 -18.15
N ASP A 164 1.29 -2.09 -19.30
CA ASP A 164 1.17 -0.64 -19.39
C ASP A 164 -0.30 -0.24 -19.18
N PHE A 165 -0.55 0.44 -18.08
CA PHE A 165 -1.89 0.89 -17.70
C PHE A 165 -2.48 1.83 -18.76
N CYS A 166 -1.74 2.84 -19.16
CA CYS A 166 -2.24 3.85 -20.09
C CYS A 166 -2.47 3.27 -21.50
N ALA A 167 -1.59 2.40 -21.96
CA ALA A 167 -1.76 1.72 -23.24
C ALA A 167 -3.00 0.80 -23.26
N ALA A 168 -3.40 0.26 -22.12
CA ALA A 168 -4.60 -0.57 -22.02
C ALA A 168 -5.88 0.26 -21.83
N VAL A 169 -5.83 1.31 -21.01
CA VAL A 169 -7.02 2.06 -20.58
C VAL A 169 -7.47 3.07 -21.64
N VAL A 170 -6.54 3.84 -22.23
CA VAL A 170 -6.91 4.91 -23.17
C VAL A 170 -7.77 4.40 -24.33
N PRO A 171 -7.42 3.30 -25.04
CA PRO A 171 -8.27 2.78 -26.12
C PRO A 171 -9.65 2.28 -25.65
N ALA A 172 -9.78 1.90 -24.37
CA ALA A 172 -11.01 1.33 -23.85
C ALA A 172 -12.03 2.39 -23.42
N ILE A 173 -11.59 3.66 -23.25
CA ILE A 173 -12.46 4.77 -22.81
C ILE A 173 -12.50 5.94 -23.82
N SER A 174 -11.88 5.79 -25.00
CA SER A 174 -11.79 6.85 -26.04
C SER A 174 -12.95 6.83 -27.02
#